data_98049b5152ab249bffbaff68845d658f
#
_entry.id   98049b5152ab249bffbaff68845d658f
#
_cell.length_a   1.000
_cell.length_b   1.000
_cell.length_c   1.000
_cell.angle_alpha   90.00
_cell.angle_beta   90.00
_cell.angle_gamma   90.00
#
_symmetry.space_group_name_H-M   'P 1'
#
loop_
_entity.id
_entity.type
_entity.pdbx_description
1 polymer ?
#
loop_
_entity_poly.entity_id
_entity_poly.type
_entity_poly.pdbx_seq_one_letter_code
_entity_poly.pdbx_strand_id
1 'polypeptide(L)'
;MFLLIPVGIVIGAYLIGSIPTSYLVGKLAGGVDIRERGTGNIGASNLTSQVGAKWAAPVVVFDVFVKGSLPVLIVSERGLGLGIGMEAAVAIASIAGHNWSVFSGFHGGRGMATMLGATLALNFPLLIIYGSVPALGVLFSPWKDSAVWFFVAVILMPVWAVLLNLPVELVSFSVSFALVTAAKRMTSNSLRDADGVISTHLLWTRLVFDRDIADRELWIARQPKR
;
A
#
# COMPACT_ATOMS: atom_id res chain seq x y z
N MET A 1 19.24 -20.45 -17.37
CA MET A 1 17.82 -20.71 -17.60
C MET A 1 17.02 -20.76 -16.28
N PHE A 2 17.50 -21.41 -15.24
CA PHE A 2 16.79 -21.57 -13.96
C PHE A 2 16.46 -20.26 -13.21
N LEU A 3 17.23 -19.20 -13.33
CA LEU A 3 16.97 -17.90 -12.68
C LEU A 3 15.98 -17.00 -13.46
N LEU A 4 15.77 -17.25 -14.76
CA LEU A 4 14.92 -16.39 -15.57
C LEU A 4 13.43 -16.54 -15.25
N ILE A 5 13.00 -17.76 -14.87
CA ILE A 5 11.60 -18.01 -14.53
C ILE A 5 11.19 -17.29 -13.25
N PRO A 6 11.91 -17.45 -12.10
CA PRO A 6 11.61 -16.68 -10.88
C PRO A 6 11.59 -15.17 -11.09
N VAL A 7 12.57 -14.63 -11.81
CA VAL A 7 12.64 -13.20 -12.13
C VAL A 7 11.44 -12.75 -12.96
N GLY A 8 11.06 -13.52 -13.98
CA GLY A 8 9.88 -13.24 -14.80
C GLY A 8 8.58 -13.21 -14.00
N ILE A 9 8.43 -14.13 -13.03
CA ILE A 9 7.26 -14.20 -12.13
C ILE A 9 7.20 -12.96 -11.23
N VAL A 10 8.32 -12.56 -10.62
CA VAL A 10 8.41 -11.35 -9.77
C VAL A 10 8.10 -10.08 -10.58
N ILE A 11 8.63 -9.97 -11.81
CA ILE A 11 8.29 -8.86 -12.73
C ILE A 11 6.80 -8.88 -13.06
N GLY A 12 6.22 -10.03 -13.34
CA GLY A 12 4.78 -10.19 -13.59
C GLY A 12 3.93 -9.72 -12.42
N ALA A 13 4.30 -10.08 -11.19
CA ALA A 13 3.63 -9.63 -9.98
C ALA A 13 3.73 -8.10 -9.82
N TYR A 14 4.90 -7.50 -10.07
CA TYR A 14 5.06 -6.05 -10.08
C TYR A 14 4.17 -5.37 -11.12
N LEU A 15 4.07 -5.92 -12.33
CA LEU A 15 3.22 -5.37 -13.39
C LEU A 15 1.73 -5.47 -13.04
N ILE A 16 1.27 -6.58 -12.45
CA ILE A 16 -0.11 -6.73 -11.94
C ILE A 16 -0.37 -5.68 -10.85
N GLY A 17 0.53 -5.52 -9.90
CA GLY A 17 0.46 -4.49 -8.87
C GLY A 17 0.39 -3.08 -9.45
N SER A 18 1.12 -2.84 -10.55
CA SER A 18 1.23 -1.54 -11.21
C SER A 18 -0.03 -1.08 -11.93
N ILE A 19 -1.06 -1.93 -12.14
CA ILE A 19 -2.29 -1.50 -12.81
C ILE A 19 -2.92 -0.33 -12.02
N PRO A 20 -3.05 0.89 -12.57
CA PRO A 20 -3.47 2.07 -11.82
C PRO A 20 -5.00 2.17 -11.72
N THR A 21 -5.65 1.20 -11.07
CA THR A 21 -7.10 1.00 -11.02
C THR A 21 -7.86 2.23 -10.55
N SER A 22 -7.42 2.88 -9.47
CA SER A 22 -8.05 4.10 -8.95
C SER A 22 -7.99 5.26 -9.97
N TYR A 23 -6.87 5.39 -10.70
CA TYR A 23 -6.73 6.40 -11.75
C TYR A 23 -7.68 6.13 -12.93
N LEU A 24 -7.71 4.89 -13.40
CA LEU A 24 -8.57 4.49 -14.50
C LEU A 24 -10.06 4.73 -14.18
N VAL A 25 -10.49 4.30 -12.98
CA VAL A 25 -11.88 4.50 -12.54
C VAL A 25 -12.17 6.00 -12.33
N GLY A 26 -11.23 6.78 -11.78
CA GLY A 26 -11.35 8.22 -11.65
C GLY A 26 -11.61 8.92 -12.99
N LYS A 27 -10.86 8.54 -14.03
CA LYS A 27 -11.03 9.06 -15.39
C LYS A 27 -12.34 8.62 -16.04
N LEU A 28 -12.65 7.30 -15.96
CA LEU A 28 -13.80 6.72 -16.66
C LEU A 28 -15.15 7.06 -16.02
N ALA A 29 -15.22 7.01 -14.68
CA ALA A 29 -16.48 7.21 -13.95
C ALA A 29 -16.69 8.64 -13.47
N GLY A 30 -15.61 9.38 -13.18
CA GLY A 30 -15.68 10.74 -12.66
C GLY A 30 -15.21 11.83 -13.63
N GLY A 31 -14.59 11.46 -14.76
CA GLY A 31 -13.98 12.42 -15.69
C GLY A 31 -12.80 13.20 -15.07
N VAL A 32 -12.26 12.73 -13.93
CA VAL A 32 -11.25 13.46 -13.15
C VAL A 32 -9.92 12.76 -13.12
N ASP A 33 -8.84 13.53 -13.12
CA ASP A 33 -7.50 13.02 -12.79
C ASP A 33 -7.29 13.13 -11.28
N ILE A 34 -7.35 11.99 -10.60
CA ILE A 34 -7.22 11.95 -9.13
C ILE A 34 -5.81 12.30 -8.64
N ARG A 35 -4.82 12.37 -9.54
CA ARG A 35 -3.45 12.81 -9.22
C ARG A 35 -3.41 14.34 -9.01
N GLU A 36 -4.34 15.06 -9.64
CA GLU A 36 -4.46 16.50 -9.59
C GLU A 36 -5.51 16.97 -8.59
N ARG A 37 -6.16 16.03 -7.85
CA ARG A 37 -7.26 16.34 -6.94
C ARG A 37 -7.10 15.67 -5.57
N GLY A 38 -7.66 16.30 -4.55
CA GLY A 38 -7.64 15.83 -3.18
C GLY A 38 -6.21 15.62 -2.67
N THR A 39 -5.89 14.41 -2.24
CA THR A 39 -4.53 14.08 -1.76
C THR A 39 -3.51 13.89 -2.88
N GLY A 40 -3.93 13.83 -4.15
CA GLY A 40 -3.07 13.48 -5.29
C GLY A 40 -2.65 12.01 -5.33
N ASN A 41 -3.10 11.20 -4.38
CA ASN A 41 -2.73 9.79 -4.28
C ASN A 41 -3.59 8.92 -5.20
N ILE A 42 -2.96 7.95 -5.91
CA ILE A 42 -3.67 6.98 -6.76
C ILE A 42 -4.15 5.81 -5.88
N GLY A 43 -5.10 6.09 -4.99
CA GLY A 43 -5.65 5.08 -4.08
C GLY A 43 -7.15 5.25 -3.88
N ALA A 44 -7.79 4.16 -3.41
CA ALA A 44 -9.24 4.11 -3.21
C ALA A 44 -9.76 5.20 -2.26
N SER A 45 -8.99 5.61 -1.26
CA SER A 45 -9.37 6.69 -0.34
C SER A 45 -9.53 8.03 -1.05
N ASN A 46 -8.59 8.40 -1.93
CA ASN A 46 -8.70 9.62 -2.75
C ASN A 46 -9.85 9.49 -3.76
N LEU A 47 -9.98 8.32 -4.41
CA LEU A 47 -11.09 8.05 -5.33
C LEU A 47 -12.45 8.19 -4.62
N THR A 48 -12.57 7.68 -3.38
CA THR A 48 -13.80 7.83 -2.57
C THR A 48 -14.17 9.31 -2.38
N SER A 49 -13.20 10.14 -2.03
CA SER A 49 -13.45 11.57 -1.79
C SER A 49 -13.75 12.36 -3.06
N GLN A 50 -13.23 11.96 -4.22
CA GLN A 50 -13.36 12.71 -5.49
C GLN A 50 -14.52 12.19 -6.37
N VAL A 51 -14.83 10.90 -6.35
CA VAL A 51 -15.79 10.27 -7.27
C VAL A 51 -16.90 9.51 -6.52
N GLY A 52 -16.63 9.10 -5.28
CA GLY A 52 -17.61 8.47 -4.41
C GLY A 52 -17.30 6.99 -4.12
N ALA A 53 -17.83 6.53 -2.98
CA ALA A 53 -17.55 5.20 -2.43
C ALA A 53 -18.00 4.06 -3.36
N LYS A 54 -19.11 4.23 -4.10
CA LYS A 54 -19.61 3.22 -5.04
C LYS A 54 -18.62 2.83 -6.13
N TRP A 55 -17.75 3.76 -6.52
CA TRP A 55 -16.70 3.54 -7.52
C TRP A 55 -15.39 3.08 -6.91
N ALA A 56 -15.14 3.46 -5.65
CA ALA A 56 -13.95 3.04 -4.93
C ALA A 56 -14.03 1.59 -4.42
N ALA A 57 -15.21 1.10 -4.06
CA ALA A 57 -15.39 -0.25 -3.54
C ALA A 57 -14.90 -1.36 -4.50
N PRO A 58 -15.28 -1.37 -5.79
CA PRO A 58 -14.73 -2.34 -6.75
C PRO A 58 -13.20 -2.26 -6.90
N VAL A 59 -12.64 -1.05 -6.78
CA VAL A 59 -11.18 -0.85 -6.83
C VAL A 59 -10.49 -1.49 -5.62
N VAL A 60 -11.06 -1.33 -4.42
CA VAL A 60 -10.54 -2.01 -3.22
C VAL A 60 -10.58 -3.52 -3.40
N VAL A 61 -11.69 -4.08 -3.89
CA VAL A 61 -11.84 -5.52 -4.17
C VAL A 61 -10.76 -5.98 -5.16
N PHE A 62 -10.56 -5.25 -6.25
CA PHE A 62 -9.52 -5.55 -7.22
C PHE A 62 -8.12 -5.49 -6.60
N ASP A 63 -7.81 -4.45 -5.83
CA ASP A 63 -6.52 -4.29 -5.20
C ASP A 63 -6.24 -5.39 -4.15
N VAL A 64 -7.26 -5.84 -3.40
CA VAL A 64 -7.14 -6.96 -2.46
C VAL A 64 -6.92 -8.27 -3.21
N PHE A 65 -7.85 -8.65 -4.09
CA PHE A 65 -7.86 -10.00 -4.63
C PHE A 65 -6.96 -10.17 -5.85
N VAL A 66 -6.94 -9.21 -6.77
CA VAL A 66 -6.17 -9.35 -8.01
C VAL A 66 -4.71 -8.92 -7.83
N LYS A 67 -4.46 -7.79 -7.16
CA LYS A 67 -3.08 -7.36 -6.92
C LYS A 67 -2.46 -8.05 -5.71
N GLY A 68 -3.21 -8.18 -4.61
CA GLY A 68 -2.69 -8.75 -3.36
C GLY A 68 -2.64 -10.27 -3.38
N SER A 69 -3.81 -10.92 -3.43
CA SER A 69 -3.92 -12.37 -3.22
C SER A 69 -3.48 -13.19 -4.44
N LEU A 70 -3.89 -12.81 -5.65
CA LEU A 70 -3.70 -13.64 -6.85
C LEU A 70 -2.22 -13.95 -7.16
N PRO A 71 -1.26 -13.01 -7.15
CA PRO A 71 0.14 -13.32 -7.40
C PRO A 71 0.71 -14.34 -6.40
N VAL A 72 0.32 -14.23 -5.13
CA VAL A 72 0.74 -15.16 -4.07
C VAL A 72 0.14 -16.55 -4.32
N LEU A 73 -1.16 -16.63 -4.59
CA LEU A 73 -1.84 -17.91 -4.82
C LEU A 73 -1.30 -18.64 -6.05
N ILE A 74 -0.92 -17.91 -7.11
CA ILE A 74 -0.31 -18.52 -8.31
C ILE A 74 0.98 -19.27 -7.97
N VAL A 75 1.81 -18.73 -7.11
CA VAL A 75 3.11 -19.33 -6.78
C VAL A 75 3.08 -20.26 -5.56
N SER A 76 2.00 -20.24 -4.79
CA SER A 76 1.82 -21.07 -3.59
C SER A 76 1.75 -22.56 -3.91
N GLU A 77 1.73 -23.40 -2.85
CA GLU A 77 1.56 -24.85 -2.96
C GLU A 77 0.27 -25.26 -3.70
N ARG A 78 -0.76 -24.39 -3.69
CA ARG A 78 -2.02 -24.61 -4.43
C ARG A 78 -1.91 -24.30 -5.92
N GLY A 79 -0.85 -23.57 -6.32
CA GLY A 79 -0.57 -23.19 -7.70
C GLY A 79 0.69 -23.89 -8.23
N LEU A 80 1.78 -23.14 -8.32
CA LEU A 80 3.04 -23.62 -8.90
C LEU A 80 3.97 -24.32 -7.89
N GLY A 81 3.68 -24.30 -6.58
CA GLY A 81 4.48 -24.95 -5.54
C GLY A 81 5.91 -24.39 -5.41
N LEU A 82 6.10 -23.07 -5.57
CA LEU A 82 7.42 -22.44 -5.57
C LEU A 82 7.94 -22.08 -4.16
N GLY A 83 7.15 -22.37 -3.13
CA GLY A 83 7.48 -22.17 -1.73
C GLY A 83 7.32 -20.75 -1.22
N ILE A 84 7.32 -20.65 0.12
CA ILE A 84 6.98 -19.44 0.87
C ILE A 84 7.89 -18.23 0.55
N GLY A 85 9.16 -18.47 0.20
CA GLY A 85 10.09 -17.42 -0.19
C GLY A 85 9.66 -16.70 -1.49
N MET A 86 9.15 -17.47 -2.47
CA MET A 86 8.62 -16.92 -3.71
C MET A 86 7.28 -16.21 -3.47
N GLU A 87 6.43 -16.77 -2.62
CA GLU A 87 5.18 -16.13 -2.20
C GLU A 87 5.44 -14.75 -1.58
N ALA A 88 6.41 -14.66 -0.67
CA ALA A 88 6.83 -13.40 -0.06
C ALA A 88 7.40 -12.41 -1.09
N ALA A 89 8.22 -12.88 -2.03
CA ALA A 89 8.83 -12.06 -3.06
C ALA A 89 7.78 -11.45 -4.02
N VAL A 90 6.82 -12.24 -4.51
CA VAL A 90 5.76 -11.74 -5.40
C VAL A 90 4.79 -10.81 -4.67
N ALA A 91 4.54 -11.05 -3.38
CA ALA A 91 3.74 -10.15 -2.54
C ALA A 91 4.38 -8.76 -2.46
N ILE A 92 5.67 -8.68 -2.12
CA ILE A 92 6.41 -7.41 -2.06
C ILE A 92 6.50 -6.75 -3.44
N ALA A 93 6.75 -7.52 -4.50
CA ALA A 93 6.79 -6.99 -5.86
C ALA A 93 5.47 -6.36 -6.28
N SER A 94 4.34 -7.01 -6.00
CA SER A 94 3.02 -6.48 -6.30
C SER A 94 2.69 -5.23 -5.49
N ILE A 95 3.03 -5.20 -4.19
CA ILE A 95 2.89 -4.01 -3.34
C ILE A 95 3.76 -2.86 -3.87
N ALA A 96 5.00 -3.14 -4.25
CA ALA A 96 5.88 -2.15 -4.86
C ALA A 96 5.31 -1.61 -6.18
N GLY A 97 4.74 -2.48 -7.02
CA GLY A 97 4.04 -2.10 -8.24
C GLY A 97 2.86 -1.18 -7.98
N HIS A 98 2.03 -1.48 -6.96
CA HIS A 98 0.94 -0.61 -6.56
C HIS A 98 1.44 0.76 -6.05
N ASN A 99 2.56 0.78 -5.32
CA ASN A 99 3.13 2.00 -4.75
C ASN A 99 3.85 2.88 -5.79
N TRP A 100 4.57 2.26 -6.70
CA TRP A 100 5.34 2.91 -7.77
C TRP A 100 5.00 2.27 -9.11
N SER A 101 3.80 2.58 -9.60
CA SER A 101 3.27 2.01 -10.84
C SER A 101 4.04 2.53 -12.06
N VAL A 102 4.62 1.61 -12.83
CA VAL A 102 5.27 1.92 -14.10
C VAL A 102 4.27 2.54 -15.11
N PHE A 103 3.00 2.15 -15.06
CA PHE A 103 1.97 2.64 -15.98
C PHE A 103 1.47 4.07 -15.66
N SER A 104 1.85 4.62 -14.52
CA SER A 104 1.51 5.98 -14.13
C SER A 104 2.73 6.86 -13.79
N GLY A 105 3.88 6.53 -14.40
CA GLY A 105 5.13 7.27 -14.21
C GLY A 105 5.66 7.16 -12.78
N PHE A 106 5.59 5.98 -12.20
CA PHE A 106 5.98 5.67 -10.81
C PHE A 106 5.17 6.40 -9.73
N HIS A 107 4.03 6.97 -10.11
CA HIS A 107 3.02 7.43 -9.14
C HIS A 107 2.08 6.27 -8.81
N GLY A 108 1.68 6.15 -7.56
CA GLY A 108 0.82 5.03 -7.11
C GLY A 108 0.16 5.29 -5.77
N GLY A 109 -0.49 4.27 -5.23
CA GLY A 109 -1.15 4.29 -3.93
C GLY A 109 -0.21 4.06 -2.75
N ARG A 110 -0.80 3.62 -1.62
CA ARG A 110 -0.08 3.27 -0.37
C ARG A 110 0.02 1.76 -0.14
N GLY A 111 -0.50 0.95 -1.04
CA GLY A 111 -0.41 -0.51 -0.97
C GLY A 111 -1.27 -1.17 0.11
N MET A 112 -2.13 -0.44 0.81
CA MET A 112 -2.88 -0.94 1.97
C MET A 112 -3.82 -2.10 1.61
N ALA A 113 -4.65 -1.94 0.58
CA ALA A 113 -5.56 -2.98 0.11
C ALA A 113 -4.79 -4.17 -0.50
N THR A 114 -3.75 -3.89 -1.27
CA THR A 114 -2.86 -4.91 -1.84
C THR A 114 -2.20 -5.75 -0.74
N MET A 115 -1.74 -5.09 0.34
CA MET A 115 -1.18 -5.77 1.51
C MET A 115 -2.20 -6.65 2.23
N LEU A 116 -3.45 -6.18 2.41
CA LEU A 116 -4.51 -7.00 2.98
C LEU A 116 -4.70 -8.30 2.17
N GLY A 117 -4.71 -8.19 0.85
CA GLY A 117 -4.80 -9.36 -0.02
C GLY A 117 -3.57 -10.27 0.05
N ALA A 118 -2.37 -9.70 0.07
CA ALA A 118 -1.14 -10.46 0.19
C ALA A 118 -1.08 -11.24 1.52
N THR A 119 -1.39 -10.59 2.65
CA THR A 119 -1.43 -11.27 3.96
C THR A 119 -2.56 -12.29 4.07
N LEU A 120 -3.71 -12.05 3.44
CA LEU A 120 -4.79 -13.03 3.35
C LEU A 120 -4.31 -14.35 2.71
N ALA A 121 -3.50 -14.25 1.66
CA ALA A 121 -2.97 -15.41 0.95
C ALA A 121 -1.76 -16.04 1.66
N LEU A 122 -0.86 -15.22 2.24
CA LEU A 122 0.37 -15.67 2.90
C LEU A 122 0.13 -16.25 4.29
N ASN A 123 -0.56 -15.50 5.16
CA ASN A 123 -0.69 -15.86 6.57
C ASN A 123 -1.88 -15.14 7.23
N PHE A 124 -2.94 -15.90 7.51
CA PHE A 124 -4.16 -15.34 8.09
C PHE A 124 -3.97 -14.71 9.48
N PRO A 125 -3.19 -15.27 10.43
CA PRO A 125 -2.86 -14.59 11.68
C PRO A 125 -2.24 -13.20 11.51
N LEU A 126 -1.31 -13.02 10.59
CA LEU A 126 -0.75 -11.70 10.28
C LEU A 126 -1.79 -10.74 9.70
N LEU A 127 -2.73 -11.24 8.89
CA LEU A 127 -3.86 -10.43 8.40
C LEU A 127 -4.71 -9.91 9.56
N ILE A 128 -5.05 -10.77 10.51
CA ILE A 128 -5.87 -10.37 11.68
C ILE A 128 -5.16 -9.26 12.47
N ILE A 129 -3.87 -9.42 12.75
CA ILE A 129 -3.10 -8.40 13.49
C ILE A 129 -3.02 -7.10 12.68
N TYR A 130 -2.68 -7.20 11.39
CA TYR A 130 -2.58 -6.04 10.51
C TYR A 130 -3.90 -5.26 10.39
N GLY A 131 -5.03 -5.95 10.37
CA GLY A 131 -6.36 -5.35 10.30
C GLY A 131 -6.90 -4.85 11.65
N SER A 132 -6.65 -5.60 12.74
CA SER A 132 -7.21 -5.29 14.07
C SER A 132 -6.53 -4.08 14.71
N VAL A 133 -5.22 -3.92 14.59
CA VAL A 133 -4.49 -2.81 15.21
C VAL A 133 -5.04 -1.45 14.77
N PRO A 134 -5.20 -1.13 13.47
CA PRO A 134 -5.79 0.14 13.07
C PRO A 134 -7.27 0.25 13.43
N ALA A 135 -8.04 -0.85 13.37
CA ALA A 135 -9.45 -0.83 13.75
C ALA A 135 -9.62 -0.49 15.23
N LEU A 136 -8.91 -1.18 16.11
CA LEU A 136 -8.95 -0.94 17.56
C LEU A 136 -8.35 0.42 17.92
N GLY A 137 -7.25 0.81 17.26
CA GLY A 137 -6.62 2.10 17.47
C GLY A 137 -7.55 3.28 17.15
N VAL A 138 -8.25 3.23 16.01
CA VAL A 138 -9.23 4.27 15.66
C VAL A 138 -10.45 4.22 16.57
N LEU A 139 -10.90 3.04 16.99
CA LEU A 139 -12.10 2.88 17.82
C LEU A 139 -11.88 3.35 19.27
N PHE A 140 -10.78 2.94 19.90
CA PHE A 140 -10.56 3.10 21.33
C PHE A 140 -9.56 4.19 21.72
N SER A 141 -8.66 4.61 20.80
CA SER A 141 -7.71 5.68 21.08
C SER A 141 -8.35 7.07 20.95
N PRO A 142 -7.86 8.07 21.70
CA PRO A 142 -8.19 9.48 21.45
C PRO A 142 -7.71 9.94 20.06
N TRP A 143 -6.68 9.29 19.50
CA TRP A 143 -6.17 9.61 18.17
C TRP A 143 -6.97 8.85 17.10
N LYS A 144 -7.93 9.54 16.50
CA LYS A 144 -8.81 8.98 15.46
C LYS A 144 -8.17 8.97 14.05
N ASP A 145 -6.85 8.99 13.96
CA ASP A 145 -6.11 9.04 12.70
C ASP A 145 -5.74 7.62 12.22
N SER A 146 -6.46 7.12 11.23
CA SER A 146 -6.22 5.80 10.66
C SER A 146 -4.83 5.65 10.06
N ALA A 147 -4.22 6.73 9.52
CA ALA A 147 -2.89 6.66 8.93
C ALA A 147 -1.82 6.33 9.97
N VAL A 148 -1.95 6.89 11.19
CA VAL A 148 -1.06 6.59 12.31
C VAL A 148 -1.19 5.12 12.71
N TRP A 149 -2.41 4.64 12.91
CA TRP A 149 -2.64 3.28 13.39
C TRP A 149 -2.28 2.21 12.36
N PHE A 150 -2.47 2.48 11.07
CA PHE A 150 -1.93 1.61 10.03
C PHE A 150 -0.41 1.56 10.03
N PHE A 151 0.26 2.67 10.31
CA PHE A 151 1.71 2.68 10.41
C PHE A 151 2.19 1.90 11.63
N VAL A 152 1.53 2.04 12.77
CA VAL A 152 1.79 1.22 13.97
C VAL A 152 1.64 -0.27 13.66
N ALA A 153 0.57 -0.66 12.97
CA ALA A 153 0.36 -2.05 12.55
C ALA A 153 1.51 -2.58 11.69
N VAL A 154 1.95 -1.78 10.72
CA VAL A 154 3.05 -2.12 9.81
C VAL A 154 4.37 -2.30 10.56
N ILE A 155 4.71 -1.38 11.48
CA ILE A 155 5.95 -1.46 12.27
C ILE A 155 5.93 -2.64 13.26
N LEU A 156 4.77 -2.97 13.81
CA LEU A 156 4.63 -4.11 14.72
C LEU A 156 4.59 -5.46 14.01
N MET A 157 4.36 -5.49 12.70
CA MET A 157 4.20 -6.73 11.95
C MET A 157 5.43 -7.66 12.01
N PRO A 158 6.68 -7.20 11.86
CA PRO A 158 7.86 -8.04 12.06
C PRO A 158 7.96 -8.60 13.49
N VAL A 159 7.60 -7.80 14.49
CA VAL A 159 7.61 -8.23 15.90
C VAL A 159 6.62 -9.38 16.10
N TRP A 160 5.41 -9.25 15.59
CA TRP A 160 4.40 -10.31 15.65
C TRP A 160 4.81 -11.55 14.86
N ALA A 161 5.46 -11.39 13.70
CA ALA A 161 5.98 -12.53 12.94
C ALA A 161 6.99 -13.34 13.74
N VAL A 162 7.88 -12.68 14.50
CA VAL A 162 8.83 -13.34 15.40
C VAL A 162 8.11 -13.98 16.60
N LEU A 163 7.21 -13.26 17.26
CA LEU A 163 6.49 -13.77 18.43
C LEU A 163 5.60 -14.98 18.12
N LEU A 164 5.07 -15.05 16.90
CA LEU A 164 4.30 -16.17 16.39
C LEU A 164 5.18 -17.32 15.86
N ASN A 165 6.50 -17.23 15.98
CA ASN A 165 7.46 -18.20 15.46
C ASN A 165 7.24 -18.54 13.98
N LEU A 166 6.92 -17.53 13.17
CA LEU A 166 6.71 -17.70 11.72
C LEU A 166 8.06 -17.96 11.00
N PRO A 167 8.03 -18.61 9.82
CA PRO A 167 9.21 -18.81 8.99
C PRO A 167 9.94 -17.48 8.70
N VAL A 168 11.28 -17.57 8.56
CA VAL A 168 12.13 -16.39 8.32
C VAL A 168 11.71 -15.59 7.08
N GLU A 169 11.13 -16.24 6.09
CA GLU A 169 10.59 -15.62 4.87
C GLU A 169 9.43 -14.67 5.19
N LEU A 170 8.55 -15.02 6.13
CA LEU A 170 7.45 -14.15 6.57
C LEU A 170 7.93 -13.02 7.48
N VAL A 171 8.97 -13.25 8.29
CA VAL A 171 9.64 -12.18 9.03
C VAL A 171 10.27 -11.20 8.03
N SER A 172 11.01 -11.70 7.04
CA SER A 172 11.64 -10.90 5.98
C SER A 172 10.61 -10.13 5.15
N PHE A 173 9.48 -10.75 4.82
CA PHE A 173 8.33 -10.10 4.17
C PHE A 173 7.83 -8.92 5.02
N SER A 174 7.61 -9.14 6.31
CA SER A 174 7.10 -8.12 7.23
C SER A 174 8.04 -6.92 7.35
N VAL A 175 9.36 -7.18 7.45
CA VAL A 175 10.39 -6.13 7.44
C VAL A 175 10.41 -5.39 6.11
N SER A 176 10.41 -6.11 4.99
CA SER A 176 10.41 -5.52 3.64
C SER A 176 9.18 -4.64 3.42
N PHE A 177 8.01 -5.09 3.88
CA PHE A 177 6.79 -4.30 3.80
C PHE A 177 6.86 -3.03 4.65
N ALA A 178 7.42 -3.09 5.86
CA ALA A 178 7.62 -1.91 6.69
C ALA A 178 8.55 -0.89 5.99
N LEU A 179 9.65 -1.34 5.40
CA LEU A 179 10.57 -0.49 4.65
C LEU A 179 9.93 0.13 3.39
N VAL A 180 9.20 -0.67 2.61
CA VAL A 180 8.47 -0.22 1.42
C VAL A 180 7.41 0.83 1.80
N THR A 181 6.69 0.61 2.91
CA THR A 181 5.68 1.55 3.41
C THR A 181 6.32 2.86 3.87
N ALA A 182 7.41 2.79 4.65
CA ALA A 182 8.14 3.97 5.10
C ALA A 182 8.69 4.78 3.90
N ALA A 183 9.34 4.12 2.96
CA ALA A 183 9.85 4.74 1.74
C ALA A 183 8.72 5.42 0.94
N LYS A 184 7.58 4.73 0.76
CA LYS A 184 6.44 5.30 0.05
C LYS A 184 5.85 6.50 0.75
N ARG A 185 5.70 6.48 2.07
CA ARG A 185 5.20 7.62 2.84
C ARG A 185 6.11 8.84 2.71
N MET A 186 7.40 8.66 2.79
CA MET A 186 8.36 9.75 2.64
C MET A 186 8.39 10.35 1.22
N THR A 187 8.20 9.52 0.19
CA THR A 187 8.37 9.92 -1.23
C THR A 187 7.05 10.21 -1.96
N SER A 188 5.90 10.10 -1.31
CA SER A 188 4.60 9.99 -1.98
C SER A 188 4.01 11.29 -2.50
N ASN A 189 4.49 12.42 -2.06
CA ASN A 189 4.05 13.72 -2.54
C ASN A 189 5.22 14.45 -3.19
N SER A 190 5.01 15.64 -3.73
CA SER A 190 6.14 16.47 -4.15
C SER A 190 7.16 16.49 -3.02
N LEU A 191 8.41 16.15 -3.33
CA LEU A 191 9.50 16.11 -2.33
C LEU A 191 9.83 17.50 -1.76
N ARG A 192 9.12 18.53 -2.20
CA ARG A 192 9.38 19.92 -1.83
C ARG A 192 8.21 20.46 -1.03
N ASP A 193 8.49 21.11 0.09
CA ASP A 193 7.54 21.95 0.80
C ASP A 193 7.16 23.19 -0.02
N ALA A 194 6.39 24.09 0.57
CA ALA A 194 5.99 25.33 -0.09
C ALA A 194 7.19 26.18 -0.56
N ASP A 195 8.33 26.04 0.11
CA ASP A 195 9.55 26.80 -0.12
C ASP A 195 10.60 26.02 -0.93
N GLY A 196 10.26 24.82 -1.40
CA GLY A 196 11.12 23.98 -2.23
C GLY A 196 12.18 23.21 -1.45
N VAL A 197 12.11 23.16 -0.13
CA VAL A 197 13.07 22.50 0.77
C VAL A 197 12.50 21.18 1.30
N ILE A 198 13.33 20.14 1.41
CA ILE A 198 13.00 18.92 2.13
C ILE A 198 13.46 19.11 3.58
N SER A 199 12.51 19.42 4.47
CA SER A 199 12.83 19.50 5.91
C SER A 199 12.67 18.14 6.58
N THR A 200 13.47 17.89 7.64
CA THR A 200 13.30 16.69 8.48
C THR A 200 11.92 16.65 9.13
N HIS A 201 11.35 17.79 9.49
CA HIS A 201 9.99 17.90 10.01
C HIS A 201 8.96 17.40 8.99
N LEU A 202 9.08 17.77 7.71
CA LEU A 202 8.21 17.29 6.64
C LEU A 202 8.29 15.77 6.47
N LEU A 203 9.52 15.21 6.48
CA LEU A 203 9.71 13.76 6.37
C LEU A 203 9.08 13.00 7.55
N TRP A 204 9.22 13.51 8.78
CA TRP A 204 8.56 12.94 9.95
C TRP A 204 7.05 13.03 9.88
N THR A 205 6.50 14.16 9.44
CA THR A 205 5.06 14.35 9.27
C THR A 205 4.52 13.37 8.23
N ARG A 206 5.20 13.20 7.11
CA ARG A 206 4.85 12.21 6.09
C ARG A 206 4.91 10.79 6.61
N LEU A 207 5.97 10.44 7.33
CA LEU A 207 6.17 9.09 7.85
C LEU A 207 5.05 8.70 8.82
N VAL A 208 4.72 9.58 9.76
CA VAL A 208 3.72 9.30 10.82
C VAL A 208 2.29 9.47 10.31
N PHE A 209 1.99 10.58 9.66
CA PHE A 209 0.63 10.95 9.28
C PHE A 209 0.29 10.67 7.80
N ASP A 210 1.25 10.22 7.00
CA ASP A 210 1.09 9.96 5.56
C ASP A 210 0.62 11.20 4.75
N ARG A 211 1.00 12.39 5.20
CA ARG A 211 0.62 13.69 4.63
C ARG A 211 1.64 14.78 5.00
N ASP A 212 1.60 15.90 4.28
CA ASP A 212 2.56 17.01 4.47
C ASP A 212 2.18 17.93 5.63
N ILE A 213 0.90 17.99 6.01
CA ILE A 213 0.36 18.77 7.11
C ILE A 213 -0.20 17.81 8.14
N ALA A 214 0.27 17.87 9.40
CA ALA A 214 -0.17 16.99 10.46
C ALA A 214 -1.68 17.09 10.74
N ASP A 215 -2.23 18.28 10.65
CA ASP A 215 -3.68 18.49 10.75
C ASP A 215 -4.40 17.92 9.51
N ARG A 216 -5.36 17.02 9.76
CA ARG A 216 -6.09 16.32 8.71
C ARG A 216 -7.07 17.25 7.96
N GLU A 217 -7.71 18.16 8.66
CA GLU A 217 -8.71 19.05 8.07
C GLU A 217 -8.03 20.06 7.18
N LEU A 218 -6.93 20.67 7.64
CA LEU A 218 -6.10 21.55 6.85
C LEU A 218 -5.51 20.84 5.62
N TRP A 219 -5.12 19.55 5.77
CA TRP A 219 -4.63 18.76 4.64
C TRP A 219 -5.69 18.53 3.56
N ILE A 220 -6.92 18.19 3.96
CA ILE A 220 -8.04 17.95 3.03
C ILE A 220 -8.50 19.24 2.37
N ALA A 221 -8.51 20.36 3.11
CA ALA A 221 -8.94 21.67 2.62
C ALA A 221 -7.94 22.32 1.65
N ARG A 222 -6.68 21.85 1.61
CA ARG A 222 -5.69 22.42 0.69
C ARG A 222 -6.10 22.20 -0.78
N GLN A 223 -5.89 23.20 -1.60
CA GLN A 223 -5.93 23.02 -3.05
C GLN A 223 -4.57 22.46 -3.50
N PRO A 224 -4.52 21.39 -4.33
CA PRO A 224 -3.27 20.95 -4.94
C PRO A 224 -2.68 22.11 -5.73
N LYS A 225 -1.40 22.40 -5.54
CA LYS A 225 -0.70 23.35 -6.40
C LYS A 225 -0.70 22.78 -7.83
N ARG A 226 -1.24 23.56 -8.75
CA ARG A 226 -1.19 23.30 -10.19
C ARG A 226 0.25 23.33 -10.71
#